data_22ad9ba5d46d2872be771e0e0a74d638
#
_entry.id   22ad9ba5d46d2872be771e0e0a74d638
#
_cell.length_a   1.000
_cell.length_b   1.000
_cell.length_c   1.000
_cell.angle_alpha   90.00
_cell.angle_beta   90.00
_cell.angle_gamma   90.00
#
_symmetry.space_group_name_H-M   'P 1'
#
loop_
_entity.id
_entity.type
_entity.pdbx_description
1 polymer ?
#
loop_
_entity_poly.entity_id
_entity_poly.type
_entity_poly.pdbx_seq_one_letter_code
_entity_poly.pdbx_strand_id
1 'polypeptide(L)'
;LFVIALDRATEVPARVFSPWAVDRWHPERLRQAQAALPEKLRAQWLWFTAPAPATRQARLIDIIEDHPRDVAWHSAAETRKLLTMMSNGNRAKVDLVAGNARRAVGAVYKRTRIENGKKVQRAEVRFDLAGCLRTPGGGSSRQTILAVEKGKVRTRLISARETARLMGLPEAYRLPERYNDAYHLTGDGVVVPVVRHIAEWVLEPALTQSGIALASA
;
A
#
# COMPACT_ATOMS: atom_id res chain seq x y z
N LEU A 1 5.20 8.39 5.74
CA LEU A 1 5.69 9.02 6.97
C LEU A 1 4.60 8.93 8.03
N PHE A 2 4.95 8.41 9.21
CA PHE A 2 4.11 8.46 10.40
C PHE A 2 4.72 9.44 11.39
N VAL A 3 3.89 10.28 11.98
CA VAL A 3 4.29 11.23 13.02
C VAL A 3 3.48 10.89 14.26
N ILE A 4 4.17 10.69 15.38
CA ILE A 4 3.58 10.40 16.67
C ILE A 4 3.84 11.62 17.57
N ALA A 5 2.78 12.15 18.17
CA ALA A 5 2.88 13.22 19.15
C ALA A 5 2.40 12.68 20.50
N LEU A 6 3.19 12.92 21.53
CA LEU A 6 2.88 12.55 22.90
C LEU A 6 2.77 13.82 23.76
N ASP A 7 1.93 13.78 24.78
CA ASP A 7 1.91 14.83 25.80
C ASP A 7 3.27 14.93 26.51
N ARG A 8 3.66 16.12 26.92
CA ARG A 8 4.92 16.35 27.62
C ARG A 8 5.04 15.60 28.96
N ALA A 9 3.91 15.33 29.59
CA ALA A 9 3.86 14.56 30.81
C ALA A 9 3.99 13.04 30.58
N THR A 10 3.94 12.58 29.32
CA THR A 10 4.08 11.15 29.00
C THR A 10 5.49 10.69 29.26
N GLU A 11 5.66 9.74 30.18
CA GLU A 11 6.92 9.06 30.38
C GLU A 11 7.20 8.10 29.21
N VAL A 12 8.31 8.34 28.55
CA VAL A 12 8.68 7.61 27.35
C VAL A 12 9.72 6.53 27.71
N PRO A 13 9.43 5.22 27.50
CA PRO A 13 10.38 4.17 27.82
C PRO A 13 11.63 4.27 26.97
N ALA A 14 12.82 4.23 27.61
CA ALA A 14 14.12 4.33 26.93
C ALA A 14 14.31 3.25 25.83
N ARG A 15 13.65 2.09 25.97
CA ARG A 15 13.71 1.00 24.97
C ARG A 15 13.00 1.31 23.65
N VAL A 16 12.07 2.27 23.64
CA VAL A 16 11.25 2.63 22.47
C VAL A 16 11.80 3.84 21.74
N PHE A 17 12.55 4.69 22.45
CA PHE A 17 13.09 5.92 21.92
C PHE A 17 14.60 5.95 22.01
N SER A 18 15.22 6.56 21.01
CA SER A 18 16.65 6.77 20.95
C SER A 18 16.94 8.26 20.91
N PRO A 19 18.02 8.74 21.57
CA PRO A 19 18.51 10.09 21.37
C PRO A 19 19.09 10.28 19.95
N TRP A 20 19.37 9.20 19.24
CA TRP A 20 19.97 9.19 17.92
C TRP A 20 19.03 8.59 16.88
N ALA A 21 19.11 9.11 15.65
CA ALA A 21 18.39 8.53 14.53
C ALA A 21 18.87 7.10 14.22
N VAL A 22 17.95 6.20 13.94
CA VAL A 22 18.21 4.81 13.53
C VAL A 22 18.00 4.68 12.02
N ASP A 23 19.01 4.23 11.28
CA ASP A 23 19.02 4.23 9.81
C ASP A 23 17.82 3.52 9.18
N ARG A 24 17.38 2.42 9.75
CA ARG A 24 16.21 1.68 9.26
C ARG A 24 14.94 2.51 9.21
N TRP A 25 14.72 3.36 10.22
CA TRP A 25 13.46 4.11 10.39
C TRP A 25 13.55 5.58 9.98
N HIS A 26 14.76 6.12 10.00
CA HIS A 26 15.01 7.55 9.84
C HIS A 26 15.91 7.80 8.62
N PRO A 27 15.35 7.84 7.41
CA PRO A 27 16.12 8.11 6.21
C PRO A 27 16.78 9.50 6.27
N GLU A 28 17.87 9.66 5.53
CA GLU A 28 18.69 10.87 5.55
C GLU A 28 17.89 12.16 5.39
N ARG A 29 16.90 12.17 4.49
CA ARG A 29 16.04 13.35 4.29
C ARG A 29 15.25 13.73 5.54
N LEU A 30 14.83 12.76 6.35
CA LEU A 30 14.14 13.02 7.60
C LEU A 30 15.09 13.59 8.65
N ARG A 31 16.33 13.06 8.73
CA ARG A 31 17.37 13.58 9.61
C ARG A 31 17.73 15.02 9.28
N GLN A 32 17.91 15.32 8.01
CA GLN A 32 18.16 16.69 7.51
C GLN A 32 17.01 17.65 7.83
N ALA A 33 15.75 17.20 7.65
CA ALA A 33 14.59 17.99 8.00
C ALA A 33 14.51 18.27 9.51
N GLN A 34 14.80 17.28 10.35
CA GLN A 34 14.87 17.47 11.81
C GLN A 34 16.00 18.43 12.21
N ALA A 35 17.19 18.30 11.60
CA ALA A 35 18.33 19.17 11.88
C ALA A 35 18.07 20.64 11.47
N ALA A 36 17.21 20.88 10.50
CA ALA A 36 16.82 22.22 10.05
C ALA A 36 15.75 22.86 10.95
N LEU A 37 15.18 22.14 11.93
CA LEU A 37 14.20 22.71 12.85
C LEU A 37 14.85 23.71 13.81
N PRO A 38 14.09 24.72 14.30
CA PRO A 38 14.53 25.56 15.39
C PRO A 38 14.89 24.73 16.62
N GLU A 39 15.88 25.20 17.38
CA GLU A 39 16.43 24.47 18.55
C GLU A 39 15.33 24.04 19.54
N LYS A 40 14.38 24.92 19.83
CA LYS A 40 13.23 24.63 20.71
C LYS A 40 12.41 23.42 20.25
N LEU A 41 12.26 23.21 18.95
CA LEU A 41 11.56 22.05 18.38
C LEU A 41 12.44 20.82 18.32
N ARG A 42 13.73 20.99 18.00
CA ARG A 42 14.68 19.87 18.02
C ARG A 42 14.81 19.26 19.42
N ALA A 43 14.82 20.08 20.46
CA ALA A 43 14.89 19.61 21.84
C ALA A 43 13.68 18.79 22.29
N GLN A 44 12.56 18.86 21.56
CA GLN A 44 11.36 18.08 21.81
C GLN A 44 11.23 16.87 20.87
N TRP A 45 12.16 16.71 19.92
CA TRP A 45 12.11 15.63 18.96
C TRP A 45 12.67 14.36 19.57
N LEU A 46 11.89 13.29 19.46
CA LEU A 46 12.32 11.95 19.84
C LEU A 46 12.43 11.06 18.60
N TRP A 47 13.49 10.30 18.55
CA TRP A 47 13.64 9.25 17.56
C TRP A 47 13.13 7.93 18.14
N PHE A 48 12.19 7.28 17.48
CA PHE A 48 11.72 5.99 17.96
C PHE A 48 12.57 4.83 17.42
N THR A 49 12.60 3.75 18.20
CA THR A 49 13.17 2.48 17.78
C THR A 49 12.09 1.41 17.82
N ALA A 50 12.04 0.58 16.79
CA ALA A 50 11.19 -0.59 16.75
C ALA A 50 11.98 -1.74 16.12
N PRO A 51 11.65 -3.00 16.42
CA PRO A 51 12.27 -4.13 15.75
C PRO A 51 11.96 -4.11 14.26
N ALA A 52 12.74 -4.84 13.48
CA ALA A 52 12.40 -5.03 12.08
C ALA A 52 11.04 -5.72 11.96
N PRO A 53 10.14 -5.25 11.11
CA PRO A 53 8.90 -5.96 10.86
C PRO A 53 9.20 -7.33 10.24
N ALA A 54 8.28 -8.27 10.42
CA ALA A 54 8.38 -9.58 9.79
C ALA A 54 8.52 -9.44 8.26
N THR A 55 9.28 -10.35 7.67
CA THR A 55 9.43 -10.39 6.21
C THR A 55 8.07 -10.62 5.55
N ARG A 56 7.80 -9.94 4.44
CA ARG A 56 6.59 -10.13 3.66
C ARG A 56 6.43 -11.59 3.24
N GLN A 57 5.36 -12.22 3.63
CA GLN A 57 5.06 -13.61 3.30
C GLN A 57 4.04 -13.75 2.17
N ALA A 58 3.08 -12.82 2.04
CA ALA A 58 2.05 -12.85 1.00
C ALA A 58 2.55 -12.22 -0.30
N ARG A 59 2.30 -12.91 -1.42
CA ARG A 59 2.50 -12.39 -2.78
C ARG A 59 1.17 -11.89 -3.33
N LEU A 60 1.19 -11.04 -4.35
CA LEU A 60 -0.04 -10.54 -4.97
C LEU A 60 -0.93 -11.69 -5.47
N ILE A 61 -0.32 -12.73 -6.05
CA ILE A 61 -1.07 -13.90 -6.55
C ILE A 61 -1.85 -14.64 -5.46
N ASP A 62 -1.36 -14.61 -4.21
CA ASP A 62 -1.99 -15.30 -3.07
C ASP A 62 -3.21 -14.50 -2.54
N ILE A 63 -3.32 -13.22 -2.92
CA ILE A 63 -4.39 -12.29 -2.50
C ILE A 63 -5.55 -12.29 -3.49
N ILE A 64 -5.27 -12.55 -4.77
CA ILE A 64 -6.23 -12.39 -5.86
C ILE A 64 -7.21 -13.56 -5.94
N GLU A 65 -8.49 -13.18 -6.05
CA GLU A 65 -9.60 -14.12 -6.21
C GLU A 65 -9.71 -14.62 -7.65
N ASP A 66 -9.95 -15.93 -7.82
CA ASP A 66 -10.21 -16.51 -9.14
C ASP A 66 -11.61 -16.16 -9.64
N HIS A 67 -12.58 -16.08 -8.73
CA HIS A 67 -13.99 -15.83 -9.00
C HIS A 67 -14.53 -14.73 -8.08
N PRO A 68 -14.09 -13.47 -8.24
CA PRO A 68 -14.62 -12.35 -7.47
C PRO A 68 -16.10 -12.14 -7.77
N ARG A 69 -16.89 -11.76 -6.76
CA ARG A 69 -18.34 -11.59 -6.89
C ARG A 69 -18.76 -10.20 -7.35
N ASP A 70 -17.95 -9.20 -7.09
CA ASP A 70 -18.26 -7.77 -7.25
C ASP A 70 -17.64 -7.12 -8.49
N VAL A 71 -16.83 -7.87 -9.24
CA VAL A 71 -16.19 -7.40 -10.49
C VAL A 71 -16.16 -8.50 -11.55
N ALA A 72 -16.44 -8.11 -12.79
CA ALA A 72 -16.38 -9.01 -13.93
C ALA A 72 -15.02 -8.93 -14.64
N TRP A 73 -14.65 -10.00 -15.32
CA TRP A 73 -13.53 -9.98 -16.27
C TRP A 73 -13.85 -9.09 -17.47
N HIS A 74 -12.90 -8.28 -17.86
CA HIS A 74 -12.99 -7.49 -19.09
C HIS A 74 -13.11 -8.39 -20.30
N SER A 75 -13.79 -7.91 -21.33
CA SER A 75 -13.80 -8.52 -22.64
C SER A 75 -12.40 -8.54 -23.26
N ALA A 76 -12.20 -9.37 -24.28
CA ALA A 76 -10.95 -9.40 -25.04
C ALA A 76 -10.61 -8.03 -25.67
N ALA A 77 -11.64 -7.26 -26.08
CA ALA A 77 -11.47 -5.92 -26.62
C ALA A 77 -10.96 -4.92 -25.57
N GLU A 78 -11.54 -4.91 -24.38
CA GLU A 78 -11.13 -4.05 -23.26
C GLU A 78 -9.72 -4.40 -22.79
N THR A 79 -9.41 -5.71 -22.69
CA THR A 79 -8.06 -6.15 -22.34
C THR A 79 -7.05 -5.67 -23.39
N ARG A 80 -7.32 -5.83 -24.68
CA ARG A 80 -6.44 -5.32 -25.76
C ARG A 80 -6.27 -3.81 -25.65
N LYS A 81 -7.37 -3.05 -25.45
CA LYS A 81 -7.33 -1.60 -25.26
C LYS A 81 -6.43 -1.20 -24.09
N LEU A 82 -6.49 -1.91 -22.97
CA LEU A 82 -5.60 -1.65 -21.83
C LEU A 82 -4.13 -1.90 -22.20
N LEU A 83 -3.85 -2.99 -22.91
CA LEU A 83 -2.50 -3.33 -23.32
C LEU A 83 -1.91 -2.34 -24.34
N THR A 84 -2.72 -1.75 -25.23
CA THR A 84 -2.25 -0.70 -26.16
C THR A 84 -1.90 0.62 -25.48
N MET A 85 -2.39 0.84 -24.27
CA MET A 85 -2.01 2.02 -23.46
C MET A 85 -0.64 1.86 -22.80
N MET A 86 -0.03 0.67 -22.84
CA MET A 86 1.27 0.40 -22.26
C MET A 86 2.40 0.91 -23.15
N SER A 87 3.49 1.39 -22.51
CA SER A 87 4.76 1.61 -23.22
C SER A 87 5.35 0.26 -23.66
N ASN A 88 6.27 0.30 -24.64
CA ASN A 88 6.97 -0.90 -25.12
C ASN A 88 7.61 -1.69 -23.95
N GLY A 89 8.23 -1.02 -22.98
CA GLY A 89 8.84 -1.66 -21.82
C GLY A 89 7.82 -2.35 -20.89
N ASN A 90 6.62 -1.76 -20.68
CA ASN A 90 5.57 -2.42 -19.92
C ASN A 90 4.93 -3.56 -20.69
N ARG A 91 4.77 -3.41 -22.01
CA ARG A 91 4.27 -4.48 -22.87
C ARG A 91 5.22 -5.68 -22.88
N ALA A 92 6.52 -5.45 -23.03
CA ALA A 92 7.53 -6.50 -22.98
C ALA A 92 7.50 -7.34 -21.68
N LYS A 93 7.20 -6.69 -20.54
CA LYS A 93 7.00 -7.42 -19.26
C LYS A 93 5.83 -8.38 -19.33
N VAL A 94 4.72 -7.98 -19.94
CA VAL A 94 3.54 -8.84 -20.11
C VAL A 94 3.86 -9.99 -21.03
N ASP A 95 4.49 -9.72 -22.16
CA ASP A 95 4.84 -10.73 -23.18
C ASP A 95 5.84 -11.75 -22.63
N LEU A 96 6.84 -11.30 -21.83
CA LEU A 96 7.78 -12.18 -21.15
C LEU A 96 7.07 -13.15 -20.19
N VAL A 97 6.12 -12.65 -19.42
CA VAL A 97 5.36 -13.47 -18.47
C VAL A 97 4.40 -14.39 -19.21
N ALA A 98 3.80 -13.93 -20.31
CA ALA A 98 2.90 -14.74 -21.14
C ALA A 98 3.62 -15.90 -21.86
N GLY A 99 4.91 -15.73 -22.16
CA GLY A 99 5.75 -16.80 -22.70
C GLY A 99 6.09 -17.90 -21.69
N ASN A 100 5.86 -17.67 -20.39
CA ASN A 100 6.11 -18.65 -19.35
C ASN A 100 4.86 -19.52 -19.10
N ALA A 101 5.04 -20.81 -18.83
CA ALA A 101 3.94 -21.72 -18.52
C ALA A 101 3.29 -21.45 -17.14
N ARG A 102 3.93 -20.69 -16.28
CA ARG A 102 3.47 -20.41 -14.92
C ARG A 102 2.40 -19.30 -14.89
N ARG A 103 1.40 -19.50 -14.04
CA ARG A 103 0.43 -18.44 -13.73
C ARG A 103 1.14 -17.25 -13.09
N ALA A 104 0.82 -16.05 -13.55
CA ALA A 104 1.32 -14.81 -12.97
C ALA A 104 0.21 -13.78 -12.85
N VAL A 105 0.32 -12.94 -11.83
CA VAL A 105 -0.62 -11.84 -11.56
C VAL A 105 0.14 -10.54 -11.44
N GLY A 106 -0.35 -9.53 -12.13
CA GLY A 106 0.16 -8.17 -12.05
C GLY A 106 -0.93 -7.16 -11.71
N ALA A 107 -0.56 -6.08 -11.08
CA ALA A 107 -1.42 -4.91 -10.92
C ALA A 107 -1.10 -3.88 -12.00
N VAL A 108 -2.13 -3.37 -12.64
CA VAL A 108 -2.04 -2.33 -13.67
C VAL A 108 -2.70 -1.06 -13.14
N TYR A 109 -2.03 0.05 -13.29
CA TYR A 109 -2.56 1.36 -12.97
C TYR A 109 -2.37 2.32 -14.14
N LYS A 110 -3.32 3.23 -14.31
CA LYS A 110 -3.28 4.24 -15.36
C LYS A 110 -2.70 5.53 -14.82
N ARG A 111 -1.83 6.16 -15.60
CA ARG A 111 -1.28 7.48 -15.31
C ARG A 111 -1.46 8.40 -16.51
N THR A 112 -1.83 9.64 -16.24
CA THR A 112 -1.79 10.68 -17.26
C THR A 112 -0.37 11.16 -17.41
N ARG A 113 0.15 11.15 -18.64
CA ARG A 113 1.46 11.70 -19.05
C ARG A 113 1.22 12.85 -20.02
N ILE A 114 2.18 13.75 -20.11
CA ILE A 114 2.19 14.78 -21.16
C ILE A 114 3.20 14.30 -22.20
N GLU A 115 2.73 14.04 -23.40
CA GLU A 115 3.53 13.61 -24.54
C GLU A 115 3.26 14.56 -25.69
N ASN A 116 4.29 15.24 -26.21
CA ASN A 116 4.17 16.25 -27.27
C ASN A 116 3.09 17.30 -26.97
N GLY A 117 3.04 17.79 -25.72
CA GLY A 117 2.06 18.79 -25.26
C GLY A 117 0.65 18.29 -25.04
N LYS A 118 0.36 17.00 -25.29
CA LYS A 118 -0.97 16.39 -25.12
C LYS A 118 -1.02 15.47 -23.91
N LYS A 119 -2.16 15.48 -23.21
CA LYS A 119 -2.42 14.53 -22.11
C LYS A 119 -2.73 13.16 -22.71
N VAL A 120 -1.89 12.16 -22.39
CA VAL A 120 -2.03 10.78 -22.82
C VAL A 120 -2.14 9.89 -21.59
N GLN A 121 -3.12 8.98 -21.59
CA GLN A 121 -3.24 7.97 -20.54
C GLN A 121 -2.31 6.79 -20.88
N ARG A 122 -1.42 6.45 -19.95
CA ARG A 122 -0.53 5.29 -20.03
C ARG A 122 -0.86 4.28 -18.95
N ALA A 123 -0.80 2.99 -19.31
CA ALA A 123 -0.94 1.88 -18.38
C ALA A 123 0.45 1.35 -18.00
N GLU A 124 0.67 1.16 -16.72
CA GLU A 124 1.91 0.60 -16.17
C GLU A 124 1.58 -0.68 -15.42
N VAL A 125 2.35 -1.74 -15.63
CA VAL A 125 2.17 -3.05 -14.97
C VAL A 125 3.31 -3.31 -13.99
N ARG A 126 2.95 -3.88 -12.84
CA ARG A 126 3.88 -4.49 -11.88
C ARG A 126 3.42 -5.89 -11.58
N PHE A 127 4.32 -6.85 -11.71
CA PHE A 127 4.08 -8.21 -11.28
C PHE A 127 4.47 -8.38 -9.82
N ASP A 128 3.74 -9.23 -9.11
CA ASP A 128 3.93 -9.54 -7.68
C ASP A 128 3.77 -8.37 -6.69
N LEU A 129 3.42 -7.19 -7.17
CA LEU A 129 3.21 -6.00 -6.34
C LEU A 129 1.94 -5.26 -6.76
N ALA A 130 1.11 -4.94 -5.79
CA ALA A 130 0.05 -3.97 -5.98
C ALA A 130 0.61 -2.54 -5.93
N GLY A 131 -0.04 -1.62 -6.62
CA GLY A 131 0.18 -0.19 -6.42
C GLY A 131 -0.48 0.31 -5.14
N CYS A 132 -0.22 1.56 -4.77
CA CYS A 132 -0.94 2.22 -3.70
C CYS A 132 -2.44 2.28 -4.04
N LEU A 133 -3.29 1.79 -3.14
CA LEU A 133 -4.74 2.00 -3.24
C LEU A 133 -5.02 3.49 -3.04
N ARG A 134 -5.91 4.02 -3.83
CA ARG A 134 -6.31 5.43 -3.77
C ARG A 134 -7.79 5.54 -4.03
N THR A 135 -8.46 6.36 -3.28
CA THR A 135 -9.83 6.76 -3.56
C THR A 135 -9.93 7.34 -4.97
N PRO A 136 -10.85 6.85 -5.80
CA PRO A 136 -11.06 7.39 -7.14
C PRO A 136 -11.55 8.83 -7.07
N GLY A 137 -10.67 9.76 -7.39
CA GLY A 137 -10.94 11.19 -7.41
C GLY A 137 -9.76 11.92 -8.03
N GLY A 138 -9.95 13.10 -8.60
CA GLY A 138 -8.86 13.93 -9.12
C GLY A 138 -7.97 13.28 -10.18
N GLY A 139 -8.50 12.30 -10.95
CA GLY A 139 -7.76 11.63 -12.02
C GLY A 139 -7.05 10.34 -11.63
N SER A 140 -7.18 9.89 -10.38
CA SER A 140 -6.71 8.55 -9.98
C SER A 140 -7.65 7.48 -10.53
N SER A 141 -7.10 6.37 -10.99
CA SER A 141 -7.86 5.21 -11.47
C SER A 141 -7.78 4.06 -10.48
N ARG A 142 -8.87 3.28 -10.40
CA ARG A 142 -8.85 1.99 -9.71
C ARG A 142 -7.79 1.10 -10.32
N GLN A 143 -7.17 0.26 -9.50
CA GLN A 143 -6.24 -0.73 -9.99
C GLN A 143 -6.96 -1.79 -10.80
N THR A 144 -6.29 -2.27 -11.83
CA THR A 144 -6.74 -3.38 -12.66
C THR A 144 -5.82 -4.57 -12.40
N ILE A 145 -6.39 -5.73 -12.18
CA ILE A 145 -5.65 -6.99 -12.10
C ILE A 145 -5.44 -7.51 -13.52
N LEU A 146 -4.21 -7.89 -13.82
CA LEU A 146 -3.81 -8.57 -15.04
C LEU A 146 -3.37 -9.99 -14.66
N ALA A 147 -4.13 -10.98 -15.09
CA ALA A 147 -3.80 -12.37 -14.89
C ALA A 147 -3.29 -12.98 -16.19
N VAL A 148 -2.18 -13.69 -16.12
CA VAL A 148 -1.60 -14.47 -17.20
C VAL A 148 -1.65 -15.93 -16.80
N GLU A 149 -2.26 -16.76 -17.65
CA GLU A 149 -2.34 -18.19 -17.46
C GLU A 149 -2.30 -18.90 -18.81
N LYS A 150 -1.39 -19.85 -18.97
CA LYS A 150 -1.19 -20.61 -20.22
C LYS A 150 -1.12 -19.70 -21.46
N GLY A 151 -0.37 -18.62 -21.37
CA GLY A 151 -0.21 -17.62 -22.42
C GLY A 151 -1.40 -16.66 -22.64
N LYS A 152 -2.53 -16.90 -21.97
CA LYS A 152 -3.71 -16.04 -22.08
C LYS A 152 -3.65 -14.91 -21.06
N VAL A 153 -3.83 -13.68 -21.55
CA VAL A 153 -3.89 -12.48 -20.71
C VAL A 153 -5.35 -12.07 -20.52
N ARG A 154 -5.78 -11.96 -19.28
CA ARG A 154 -7.10 -11.43 -18.89
C ARG A 154 -6.93 -10.28 -17.91
N THR A 155 -7.85 -9.34 -17.93
CA THR A 155 -7.83 -8.19 -17.01
C THR A 155 -9.21 -7.97 -16.40
N ARG A 156 -9.25 -7.41 -15.19
CA ARG A 156 -10.45 -6.94 -14.51
C ARG A 156 -10.11 -5.88 -13.48
N LEU A 157 -11.07 -5.17 -12.97
CA LEU A 157 -10.82 -4.36 -11.78
C LEU A 157 -10.44 -5.25 -10.59
N ILE A 158 -9.69 -4.70 -9.66
CA ILE A 158 -9.45 -5.33 -8.37
C ILE A 158 -10.78 -5.40 -7.60
N SER A 159 -11.05 -6.51 -6.90
CA SER A 159 -12.26 -6.65 -6.10
C SER A 159 -12.16 -5.90 -4.77
N ALA A 160 -13.29 -5.61 -4.15
CA ALA A 160 -13.32 -4.98 -2.83
C ALA A 160 -12.63 -5.88 -1.77
N ARG A 161 -12.84 -7.19 -1.84
CA ARG A 161 -12.18 -8.13 -0.91
C ARG A 161 -10.67 -8.16 -1.11
N GLU A 162 -10.20 -8.11 -2.33
CA GLU A 162 -8.78 -8.04 -2.63
C GLU A 162 -8.13 -6.75 -2.11
N THR A 163 -8.84 -5.63 -2.21
CA THR A 163 -8.33 -4.37 -1.62
C THR A 163 -8.23 -4.47 -0.10
N ALA A 164 -9.21 -5.10 0.56
CA ALA A 164 -9.18 -5.34 2.00
C ALA A 164 -8.00 -6.24 2.42
N ARG A 165 -7.73 -7.32 1.68
CA ARG A 165 -6.56 -8.18 1.88
C ARG A 165 -5.24 -7.42 1.71
N LEU A 166 -5.14 -6.54 0.71
CA LEU A 166 -3.97 -5.69 0.51
C LEU A 166 -3.74 -4.73 1.68
N MET A 167 -4.80 -4.29 2.34
CA MET A 167 -4.73 -3.45 3.54
C MET A 167 -4.47 -4.26 4.80
N GLY A 168 -4.42 -5.60 4.72
CA GLY A 168 -4.23 -6.49 5.87
C GLY A 168 -5.46 -6.65 6.76
N LEU A 169 -6.65 -6.37 6.24
CA LEU A 169 -7.90 -6.63 6.93
C LEU A 169 -8.20 -8.15 6.93
N PRO A 170 -8.72 -8.70 8.02
CA PRO A 170 -9.07 -10.12 8.10
C PRO A 170 -10.26 -10.46 7.19
N GLU A 171 -10.36 -11.73 6.79
CA GLU A 171 -11.47 -12.20 5.93
C GLU A 171 -12.85 -11.96 6.54
N ALA A 172 -12.96 -12.02 7.87
CA ALA A 172 -14.20 -11.77 8.60
C ALA A 172 -14.60 -10.27 8.62
N TYR A 173 -13.74 -9.36 8.19
CA TYR A 173 -14.06 -7.94 8.18
C TYR A 173 -15.22 -7.67 7.22
N ARG A 174 -16.28 -7.06 7.72
CA ARG A 174 -17.47 -6.71 6.93
C ARG A 174 -17.19 -5.47 6.09
N LEU A 175 -17.19 -5.65 4.78
CA LEU A 175 -17.08 -4.54 3.84
C LEU A 175 -18.47 -3.98 3.53
N PRO A 176 -18.56 -2.69 3.17
CA PRO A 176 -19.77 -2.14 2.55
C PRO A 176 -20.21 -2.98 1.34
N GLU A 177 -21.51 -3.12 1.15
CA GLU A 177 -22.07 -3.90 0.02
C GLU A 177 -21.76 -3.27 -1.33
N ARG A 178 -21.83 -1.92 -1.39
CA ARG A 178 -21.52 -1.20 -2.63
C ARG A 178 -20.02 -1.19 -2.88
N TYR A 179 -19.62 -1.68 -4.04
CA TYR A 179 -18.21 -1.76 -4.45
C TYR A 179 -17.45 -0.44 -4.25
N ASN A 180 -18.05 0.70 -4.64
CA ASN A 180 -17.39 1.99 -4.51
C ASN A 180 -17.10 2.37 -3.05
N ASP A 181 -18.04 2.10 -2.16
CA ASP A 181 -17.91 2.44 -0.74
C ASP A 181 -16.84 1.56 -0.08
N ALA A 182 -16.82 0.26 -0.42
CA ALA A 182 -15.78 -0.66 0.03
C ALA A 182 -14.39 -0.28 -0.50
N TYR A 183 -14.31 0.15 -1.76
CA TYR A 183 -13.05 0.61 -2.35
C TYR A 183 -12.57 1.92 -1.73
N HIS A 184 -13.47 2.85 -1.41
CA HIS A 184 -13.15 4.10 -0.72
C HIS A 184 -12.61 3.81 0.68
N LEU A 185 -13.29 2.97 1.46
CA LEU A 185 -12.86 2.57 2.79
C LEU A 185 -11.40 2.06 2.78
N THR A 186 -11.05 1.20 1.84
CA THR A 186 -9.69 0.65 1.73
C THR A 186 -8.70 1.64 1.12
N GLY A 187 -9.15 2.53 0.23
CA GLY A 187 -8.33 3.55 -0.41
C GLY A 187 -7.92 4.70 0.51
N ASP A 188 -8.79 5.05 1.46
CA ASP A 188 -8.54 6.08 2.48
C ASP A 188 -7.92 5.49 3.75
N GLY A 189 -8.01 4.18 3.92
CA GLY A 189 -7.49 3.48 5.09
C GLY A 189 -5.96 3.44 5.15
N VAL A 190 -5.45 3.16 6.34
CA VAL A 190 -4.04 2.89 6.57
C VAL A 190 -3.81 1.39 6.68
N VAL A 191 -2.68 0.91 6.16
CA VAL A 191 -2.33 -0.52 6.17
C VAL A 191 -2.27 -1.05 7.60
N VAL A 192 -3.17 -1.98 7.94
CA VAL A 192 -3.37 -2.49 9.30
C VAL A 192 -2.10 -3.06 9.93
N PRO A 193 -1.29 -3.90 9.26
CA PRO A 193 -0.04 -4.40 9.85
C PRO A 193 0.96 -3.30 10.23
N VAL A 194 0.97 -2.19 9.51
CA VAL A 194 1.86 -1.05 9.84
C VAL A 194 1.39 -0.33 11.09
N VAL A 195 0.08 -0.08 11.19
CA VAL A 195 -0.50 0.57 12.38
C VAL A 195 -0.34 -0.32 13.61
N ARG A 196 -0.59 -1.63 13.47
CA ARG A 196 -0.38 -2.60 14.54
C ARG A 196 1.06 -2.61 15.03
N HIS A 197 2.03 -2.62 14.11
CA HIS A 197 3.45 -2.59 14.47
C HIS A 197 3.82 -1.31 15.23
N ILE A 198 3.29 -0.16 14.81
CA ILE A 198 3.50 1.12 15.51
C ILE A 198 2.83 1.09 16.89
N ALA A 199 1.60 0.57 16.99
CA ALA A 199 0.91 0.46 18.26
C ALA A 199 1.70 -0.41 19.25
N GLU A 200 1.99 -1.64 18.86
CA GLU A 200 2.67 -2.65 19.68
C GLU A 200 4.05 -2.21 20.18
N TRP A 201 4.84 -1.59 19.31
CA TRP A 201 6.24 -1.30 19.61
C TRP A 201 6.52 0.15 20.03
N VAL A 202 5.57 1.06 19.83
CA VAL A 202 5.77 2.48 20.15
C VAL A 202 4.69 3.01 21.09
N LEU A 203 3.40 2.87 20.70
CA LEU A 203 2.32 3.52 21.45
C LEU A 203 1.99 2.80 22.75
N GLU A 204 1.77 1.50 22.72
CA GLU A 204 1.40 0.71 23.89
C GLU A 204 2.48 0.76 24.99
N PRO A 205 3.78 0.61 24.67
CA PRO A 205 4.82 0.81 25.69
C PRO A 205 4.82 2.20 26.33
N ALA A 206 4.60 3.25 25.54
CA ALA A 206 4.56 4.62 26.05
C ALA A 206 3.33 4.85 26.96
N LEU A 207 2.16 4.35 26.57
CA LEU A 207 0.93 4.45 27.37
C LEU A 207 1.02 3.65 28.67
N THR A 208 1.55 2.41 28.60
CA THR A 208 1.71 1.57 29.80
C THR A 208 2.66 2.20 30.81
N GLN A 209 3.76 2.80 30.36
CA GLN A 209 4.71 3.49 31.23
C GLN A 209 4.05 4.68 31.95
N SER A 210 3.15 5.37 31.29
CA SER A 210 2.39 6.49 31.84
C SER A 210 1.20 6.09 32.73
N GLY A 211 1.02 4.80 33.03
CA GLY A 211 -0.08 4.29 33.86
C GLY A 211 -1.44 4.32 33.19
N ILE A 212 -1.50 4.53 31.88
CA ILE A 212 -2.76 4.51 31.12
C ILE A 212 -3.15 3.06 30.85
N ALA A 213 -4.30 2.62 31.39
CA ALA A 213 -4.82 1.29 31.13
C ALA A 213 -5.20 1.15 29.65
N LEU A 214 -4.64 0.17 28.96
CA LEU A 214 -5.06 -0.20 27.61
C LEU A 214 -6.34 -1.04 27.72
N ALA A 215 -7.37 -0.65 26.98
CA ALA A 215 -8.56 -1.48 26.86
C ALA A 215 -8.17 -2.83 26.20
N SER A 216 -8.53 -3.93 26.83
CA SER A 216 -8.40 -5.26 26.22
C SER A 216 -9.27 -5.33 24.97
N ALA A 217 -8.68 -5.62 23.81
CA ALA A 217 -9.37 -5.81 22.54
C ALA A 217 -10.12 -7.13 22.48
#